data_186778136a3a0581afeec02596793cf1
#
_entry.id   186778136a3a0581afeec02596793cf1
#
_cell.length_a   1.000
_cell.length_b   1.000
_cell.length_c   1.000
_cell.angle_alpha   90.00
_cell.angle_beta   90.00
_cell.angle_gamma   90.00
#
_symmetry.space_group_name_H-M   'P 1'
#
loop_
_entity.id
_entity.type
_entity.pdbx_description
1 polymer ?
#
loop_
_entity_poly.entity_id
_entity_poly.type
_entity_poly.pdbx_seq_one_letter_code
_entity_poly.pdbx_strand_id
1 'polypeptide(L)'
;MIIGVISDIHIGSDHDKEVLATSIKNINHCGAEGLLMAGDIGDYHQHRKDSFDIFLEQFPKKYHQNLLLMLGNHDVRTGAEPHEPLDPDLVGLYDSYLEKCNIDRQEDTMCIDAWINGYHFICLNTDVPLKNQMELNEASLLWLEKKLAEGADANKPIFVMTHQAFNCSHWRSYLYGGFGPQDERLKSLFSRYPQIIMLSGHIHNGFRIIEAIQRPFGTLIDIPSLTLGENGVTDKGTGYLLKIEDDKLTFEAWNFYQNIHLSEYDTIILLPTLSSLAAELPDYADEETDSLISESNLLMNKEYKDEYIKIYDEKTWKEINTLRNKIIKYKSKPKSNEINYHKLKFNNDDNITIKVLNAALNQHNHILIESKNGHWADQITIPPLKNNQSITIDPTAAYCSTLIVNKEKHRISTGEKCTVSCKSYWQFEMKNDVDSLEQKSAYQLTFKNEDSITQKMIKDIFKTNDSIYIEIKNEKWLNKISIPKLPLSNKKIIVKSTADRNSSIVGGYYTYIIKSGDLLTISAKQNWSIDKKKLK
;
A
#
# COMPACT_ATOMS: atom_id res chain seq x y z
N MET A 1 -14.11 -17.35 7.81
CA MET A 1 -15.00 -16.18 7.75
C MET A 1 -15.48 -15.97 6.31
N ILE A 2 -16.74 -15.61 6.14
CA ILE A 2 -17.34 -15.39 4.81
C ILE A 2 -17.91 -13.97 4.77
N ILE A 3 -17.57 -13.19 3.75
CA ILE A 3 -17.99 -11.79 3.57
C ILE A 3 -18.52 -11.61 2.15
N GLY A 4 -19.68 -10.97 1.99
CA GLY A 4 -20.16 -10.50 0.68
C GLY A 4 -19.36 -9.27 0.23
N VAL A 5 -19.05 -9.17 -1.05
CA VAL A 5 -18.33 -8.02 -1.62
C VAL A 5 -19.06 -7.58 -2.89
N ILE A 6 -19.59 -6.36 -2.88
CA ILE A 6 -20.34 -5.77 -4.00
C ILE A 6 -19.92 -4.32 -4.22
N SER A 7 -20.24 -3.76 -5.38
CA SER A 7 -19.96 -2.39 -5.75
C SER A 7 -20.99 -1.87 -6.75
N ASP A 8 -21.07 -0.56 -6.90
CA ASP A 8 -21.77 0.12 -8.00
C ASP A 8 -23.21 -0.38 -8.17
N ILE A 9 -24.04 -0.15 -7.14
CA ILE A 9 -25.47 -0.56 -7.13
C ILE A 9 -26.31 0.40 -7.99
N HIS A 10 -26.01 1.70 -7.97
CA HIS A 10 -26.74 2.75 -8.70
C HIS A 10 -28.26 2.60 -8.62
N ILE A 11 -28.81 2.64 -7.41
CA ILE A 11 -30.25 2.51 -7.19
C ILE A 11 -30.98 3.67 -7.87
N GLY A 12 -31.51 3.42 -9.06
CA GLY A 12 -32.28 4.40 -9.85
C GLY A 12 -33.67 3.93 -10.22
N SER A 13 -33.97 2.63 -10.08
CA SER A 13 -35.25 2.02 -10.44
C SER A 13 -35.70 0.98 -9.41
N ASP A 14 -36.97 0.59 -9.47
CA ASP A 14 -37.49 -0.49 -8.63
C ASP A 14 -36.86 -1.85 -8.97
N HIS A 15 -36.41 -2.03 -10.20
CA HIS A 15 -35.66 -3.24 -10.59
C HIS A 15 -34.28 -3.28 -9.92
N ASP A 16 -33.57 -2.17 -9.79
CA ASP A 16 -32.28 -2.12 -9.10
C ASP A 16 -32.44 -2.45 -7.60
N LYS A 17 -33.55 -1.99 -6.99
CA LYS A 17 -33.93 -2.36 -5.61
C LYS A 17 -34.19 -3.86 -5.49
N GLU A 18 -34.90 -4.45 -6.45
CA GLU A 18 -35.16 -5.89 -6.50
C GLU A 18 -33.88 -6.70 -6.65
N VAL A 19 -32.97 -6.26 -7.54
CA VAL A 19 -31.66 -6.89 -7.74
C VAL A 19 -30.86 -6.84 -6.43
N LEU A 20 -30.80 -5.68 -5.77
CA LEU A 20 -30.13 -5.55 -4.49
C LEU A 20 -30.73 -6.47 -3.43
N ALA A 21 -32.05 -6.39 -3.22
CA ALA A 21 -32.74 -7.19 -2.20
C ALA A 21 -32.54 -8.69 -2.39
N THR A 22 -32.65 -9.16 -3.63
CA THR A 22 -32.45 -10.57 -3.99
C THR A 22 -30.99 -10.99 -3.81
N SER A 23 -30.05 -10.15 -4.24
CA SER A 23 -28.61 -10.40 -4.10
C SER A 23 -28.20 -10.51 -2.62
N ILE A 24 -28.64 -9.57 -1.78
CA ILE A 24 -28.35 -9.60 -0.34
C ILE A 24 -28.96 -10.83 0.33
N LYS A 25 -30.20 -11.18 -0.02
CA LYS A 25 -30.84 -12.41 0.46
C LYS A 25 -29.99 -13.64 0.14
N ASN A 26 -29.47 -13.74 -1.07
CA ASN A 26 -28.67 -14.88 -1.51
C ASN A 26 -27.25 -14.85 -0.89
N ILE A 27 -26.62 -13.68 -0.73
CA ILE A 27 -25.37 -13.50 0.03
C ILE A 27 -25.54 -14.03 1.47
N ASN A 28 -26.62 -13.63 2.13
CA ASN A 28 -26.92 -14.11 3.49
C ASN A 28 -27.19 -15.64 3.52
N HIS A 29 -27.80 -16.18 2.46
CA HIS A 29 -28.06 -17.63 2.32
C HIS A 29 -26.74 -18.43 2.18
N CYS A 30 -25.74 -17.82 1.55
CA CYS A 30 -24.38 -18.38 1.46
C CYS A 30 -23.60 -18.30 2.78
N GLY A 31 -24.22 -17.80 3.86
CA GLY A 31 -23.63 -17.75 5.19
C GLY A 31 -22.68 -16.57 5.41
N ALA A 32 -22.80 -15.50 4.65
CA ALA A 32 -22.00 -14.29 4.85
C ALA A 32 -22.26 -13.67 6.24
N GLU A 33 -21.18 -13.35 6.93
CA GLU A 33 -21.15 -12.75 8.27
C GLU A 33 -21.12 -11.21 8.21
N GLY A 34 -20.94 -10.66 7.01
CA GLY A 34 -20.88 -9.22 6.76
C GLY A 34 -20.88 -8.91 5.27
N LEU A 35 -20.82 -7.62 4.94
CA LEU A 35 -20.78 -7.13 3.57
C LEU A 35 -19.82 -5.95 3.44
N LEU A 36 -19.05 -5.95 2.38
CA LEU A 36 -18.26 -4.82 1.89
C LEU A 36 -18.96 -4.23 0.66
N MET A 37 -19.30 -2.95 0.74
CA MET A 37 -19.91 -2.19 -0.36
C MET A 37 -18.96 -1.08 -0.80
N ALA A 38 -18.43 -1.19 -2.01
CA ALA A 38 -17.34 -0.33 -2.48
C ALA A 38 -17.81 0.94 -3.22
N GLY A 39 -18.92 1.53 -2.81
CA GLY A 39 -19.40 2.83 -3.28
C GLY A 39 -20.42 2.79 -4.41
N ASP A 40 -20.95 3.96 -4.75
CA ASP A 40 -22.01 4.17 -5.73
C ASP A 40 -23.29 3.39 -5.40
N ILE A 41 -23.88 3.70 -4.22
CA ILE A 41 -25.16 3.11 -3.81
C ILE A 41 -26.31 3.68 -4.65
N GLY A 42 -26.40 5.03 -4.73
CA GLY A 42 -27.41 5.74 -5.50
C GLY A 42 -26.88 6.14 -6.87
N ASP A 43 -27.82 6.25 -7.85
CA ASP A 43 -27.48 6.75 -9.17
C ASP A 43 -27.30 8.27 -9.19
N TYR A 44 -28.09 8.97 -8.36
CA TYR A 44 -28.05 10.43 -8.24
C TYR A 44 -28.08 10.90 -6.78
N HIS A 45 -27.38 12.00 -6.50
CA HIS A 45 -27.31 12.60 -5.16
C HIS A 45 -28.67 12.91 -4.53
N GLN A 46 -29.71 13.16 -5.33
CA GLN A 46 -31.07 13.44 -4.87
C GLN A 46 -31.75 12.23 -4.18
N HIS A 47 -31.26 11.01 -4.42
CA HIS A 47 -31.80 9.77 -3.87
C HIS A 47 -30.95 9.14 -2.76
N ARG A 48 -29.90 9.82 -2.31
CA ARG A 48 -28.94 9.29 -1.33
C ARG A 48 -29.62 8.71 -0.09
N LYS A 49 -30.51 9.48 0.53
CA LYS A 49 -31.15 9.06 1.77
C LYS A 49 -31.94 7.78 1.59
N ASP A 50 -32.74 7.71 0.56
CA ASP A 50 -33.56 6.53 0.26
C ASP A 50 -32.64 5.32 -0.05
N SER A 51 -31.55 5.53 -0.76
CA SER A 51 -30.58 4.48 -1.11
C SER A 51 -29.91 3.89 0.13
N PHE A 52 -29.49 4.71 1.10
CA PHE A 52 -28.91 4.24 2.36
C PHE A 52 -29.92 3.47 3.21
N ASP A 53 -31.14 3.97 3.32
CA ASP A 53 -32.20 3.30 4.08
C ASP A 53 -32.59 1.96 3.42
N ILE A 54 -32.76 1.93 2.10
CA ILE A 54 -33.00 0.70 1.33
C ILE A 54 -31.92 -0.33 1.55
N PHE A 55 -30.64 0.10 1.52
CA PHE A 55 -29.52 -0.79 1.75
C PHE A 55 -29.55 -1.42 3.15
N LEU A 56 -29.75 -0.61 4.19
CA LEU A 56 -29.79 -1.08 5.59
C LEU A 56 -30.94 -2.05 5.85
N GLU A 57 -32.12 -1.82 5.23
CA GLU A 57 -33.30 -2.65 5.40
C GLU A 57 -33.11 -4.09 4.93
N GLN A 58 -32.13 -4.33 4.05
CA GLN A 58 -31.84 -5.68 3.55
C GLN A 58 -31.15 -6.59 4.59
N PHE A 59 -30.62 -6.02 5.68
CA PHE A 59 -29.83 -6.77 6.64
C PHE A 59 -30.52 -6.87 8.01
N PRO A 60 -30.46 -8.07 8.65
CA PRO A 60 -30.81 -8.19 10.06
C PRO A 60 -29.91 -7.30 10.92
N LYS A 61 -30.47 -6.56 11.87
CA LYS A 61 -29.75 -5.62 12.76
C LYS A 61 -28.51 -6.20 13.43
N LYS A 62 -28.49 -7.51 13.72
CA LYS A 62 -27.34 -8.20 14.32
C LYS A 62 -26.07 -8.20 13.46
N TYR A 63 -26.19 -7.92 12.15
CA TYR A 63 -25.05 -7.86 11.22
C TYR A 63 -24.65 -6.43 10.88
N HIS A 64 -25.36 -5.40 11.32
CA HIS A 64 -25.10 -4.01 10.94
C HIS A 64 -23.64 -3.58 11.24
N GLN A 65 -23.06 -4.02 12.36
CA GLN A 65 -21.66 -3.73 12.70
C GLN A 65 -20.63 -4.30 11.70
N ASN A 66 -21.03 -5.24 10.82
CA ASN A 66 -20.20 -5.86 9.81
C ASN A 66 -20.58 -5.38 8.39
N LEU A 67 -21.37 -4.32 8.28
CA LEU A 67 -21.73 -3.69 7.02
C LEU A 67 -20.82 -2.49 6.78
N LEU A 68 -19.77 -2.68 6.01
CA LEU A 68 -18.86 -1.62 5.64
C LEU A 68 -19.26 -1.07 4.27
N LEU A 69 -19.79 0.14 4.30
CA LEU A 69 -20.20 0.88 3.13
C LEU A 69 -19.30 2.09 2.96
N MET A 70 -18.71 2.22 1.80
CA MET A 70 -18.01 3.43 1.42
C MET A 70 -18.81 4.26 0.41
N LEU A 71 -18.40 5.50 0.26
CA LEU A 71 -19.00 6.44 -0.69
C LEU A 71 -18.30 6.36 -2.04
N GLY A 72 -19.08 6.30 -3.11
CA GLY A 72 -18.58 6.43 -4.47
C GLY A 72 -18.79 7.85 -5.03
N ASN A 73 -18.34 8.06 -6.27
CA ASN A 73 -18.45 9.38 -6.89
C ASN A 73 -19.91 9.82 -7.17
N HIS A 74 -20.82 8.89 -7.38
CA HIS A 74 -22.25 9.21 -7.52
C HIS A 74 -22.87 9.59 -6.18
N ASP A 75 -22.35 9.09 -5.07
CA ASP A 75 -22.79 9.45 -3.73
C ASP A 75 -22.31 10.84 -3.32
N VAL A 76 -21.06 11.22 -3.65
CA VAL A 76 -20.44 12.46 -3.18
C VAL A 76 -20.69 13.67 -4.08
N ARG A 77 -20.92 13.47 -5.38
CA ARG A 77 -21.07 14.58 -6.34
C ARG A 77 -22.43 15.21 -6.27
N THR A 78 -22.44 16.56 -6.28
CA THR A 78 -23.65 17.38 -6.36
C THR A 78 -23.75 18.19 -7.66
N GLY A 79 -22.78 18.03 -8.57
CA GLY A 79 -22.58 18.90 -9.72
C GLY A 79 -21.74 20.14 -9.43
N ALA A 80 -21.21 20.25 -8.20
CA ALA A 80 -20.31 21.32 -7.78
C ALA A 80 -18.93 21.22 -8.43
N GLU A 81 -18.17 22.31 -8.37
CA GLU A 81 -16.82 22.38 -8.90
C GLU A 81 -15.82 21.53 -8.08
N PRO A 82 -14.72 21.06 -8.69
CA PRO A 82 -13.84 20.04 -8.14
C PRO A 82 -13.11 20.36 -6.82
N HIS A 83 -13.26 21.51 -6.24
CA HIS A 83 -12.55 21.93 -5.02
C HIS A 83 -13.50 22.36 -3.90
N GLU A 84 -14.78 22.10 -4.06
CA GLU A 84 -15.73 22.34 -2.99
C GLU A 84 -15.68 21.23 -1.93
N PRO A 85 -15.94 21.54 -0.65
CA PRO A 85 -16.06 20.52 0.38
C PRO A 85 -17.25 19.60 0.09
N LEU A 86 -17.24 18.42 0.69
CA LEU A 86 -18.38 17.52 0.64
C LEU A 86 -19.64 18.21 1.18
N ASP A 87 -20.77 17.84 0.58
CA ASP A 87 -22.09 18.30 1.00
C ASP A 87 -22.34 17.95 2.49
N PRO A 88 -22.61 18.93 3.38
CA PRO A 88 -22.88 18.67 4.79
C PRO A 88 -24.06 17.71 5.03
N ASP A 89 -25.07 17.73 4.15
CA ASP A 89 -26.22 16.83 4.25
C ASP A 89 -25.80 15.38 3.98
N LEU A 90 -24.87 15.16 3.05
CA LEU A 90 -24.27 13.84 2.83
C LEU A 90 -23.46 13.38 4.04
N VAL A 91 -22.63 14.27 4.60
CA VAL A 91 -21.83 13.94 5.79
C VAL A 91 -22.73 13.52 6.94
N GLY A 92 -23.78 14.30 7.24
CA GLY A 92 -24.77 13.98 8.27
C GLY A 92 -25.56 12.69 8.00
N LEU A 93 -25.87 12.40 6.75
CA LEU A 93 -26.52 11.15 6.35
C LEU A 93 -25.58 9.95 6.57
N TYR A 94 -24.32 10.08 6.18
CA TYR A 94 -23.34 9.04 6.37
C TYR A 94 -23.05 8.76 7.85
N ASP A 95 -22.92 9.81 8.66
CA ASP A 95 -22.78 9.68 10.12
C ASP A 95 -23.98 8.95 10.75
N SER A 96 -25.20 9.28 10.32
CA SER A 96 -26.42 8.59 10.75
C SER A 96 -26.45 7.11 10.35
N TYR A 97 -25.88 6.76 9.19
CA TYR A 97 -25.70 5.37 8.77
C TYR A 97 -24.67 4.66 9.67
N LEU A 98 -23.52 5.27 9.91
CA LEU A 98 -22.45 4.71 10.73
C LEU A 98 -22.93 4.47 12.17
N GLU A 99 -23.71 5.39 12.76
CA GLU A 99 -24.32 5.22 14.07
C GLU A 99 -25.21 3.96 14.11
N LYS A 100 -26.05 3.75 13.08
CA LYS A 100 -26.88 2.54 12.97
C LYS A 100 -26.06 1.25 12.85
N CYS A 101 -24.85 1.35 12.30
CA CYS A 101 -23.90 0.23 12.16
C CYS A 101 -22.94 0.09 13.35
N ASN A 102 -22.99 1.00 14.32
CA ASN A 102 -22.06 1.06 15.47
C ASN A 102 -20.61 1.15 15.02
N ILE A 103 -20.36 2.00 14.02
CA ILE A 103 -19.03 2.31 13.47
C ILE A 103 -18.73 3.78 13.79
N ASP A 104 -17.57 4.03 14.38
CA ASP A 104 -17.13 5.39 14.70
C ASP A 104 -16.26 5.96 13.57
N ARG A 105 -16.44 7.26 13.29
CA ARG A 105 -15.63 8.05 12.38
C ARG A 105 -15.02 9.25 13.13
N GLN A 106 -13.79 9.61 12.83
CA GLN A 106 -13.21 10.85 13.33
C GLN A 106 -13.77 12.04 12.53
N GLU A 107 -13.98 13.19 13.20
CA GLU A 107 -14.66 14.35 12.64
C GLU A 107 -13.94 14.94 11.41
N ASP A 108 -12.61 14.86 11.37
CA ASP A 108 -11.74 15.47 10.36
C ASP A 108 -11.42 14.56 9.16
N THR A 109 -12.00 13.36 9.09
CA THR A 109 -11.85 12.40 7.99
C THR A 109 -13.15 11.71 7.63
N MET A 110 -13.35 11.40 6.35
CA MET A 110 -14.46 10.55 5.90
C MET A 110 -14.13 9.07 5.96
N CYS A 111 -12.87 8.71 6.22
CA CYS A 111 -12.42 7.33 6.29
C CYS A 111 -12.91 6.64 7.57
N ILE A 112 -13.18 5.35 7.45
CA ILE A 112 -13.60 4.49 8.57
C ILE A 112 -12.81 3.19 8.59
N ASP A 113 -12.79 2.52 9.73
CA ASP A 113 -12.27 1.17 9.84
C ASP A 113 -13.11 0.30 10.78
N ALA A 114 -13.02 -0.99 10.60
CA ALA A 114 -13.60 -1.96 11.51
C ALA A 114 -12.74 -3.23 11.61
N TRP A 115 -12.83 -3.86 12.79
CA TRP A 115 -12.25 -5.18 13.02
C TRP A 115 -13.34 -6.24 13.02
N ILE A 116 -13.28 -7.14 12.05
CA ILE A 116 -14.25 -8.25 11.93
C ILE A 116 -13.48 -9.56 12.08
N ASN A 117 -13.79 -10.33 13.13
CA ASN A 117 -13.14 -11.63 13.42
C ASN A 117 -11.60 -11.58 13.43
N GLY A 118 -11.02 -10.45 13.87
CA GLY A 118 -9.57 -10.27 13.97
C GLY A 118 -8.86 -9.93 12.66
N TYR A 119 -9.62 -9.56 11.61
CA TYR A 119 -9.12 -8.95 10.38
C TYR A 119 -9.47 -7.47 10.33
N HIS A 120 -8.54 -6.66 9.85
CA HIS A 120 -8.70 -5.21 9.77
C HIS A 120 -9.23 -4.82 8.39
N PHE A 121 -10.34 -4.09 8.38
CA PHE A 121 -10.97 -3.52 7.18
C PHE A 121 -10.94 -2.00 7.27
N ILE A 122 -10.39 -1.34 6.27
CA ILE A 122 -10.24 0.11 6.17
C ILE A 122 -10.96 0.58 4.93
N CYS A 123 -11.85 1.56 5.06
CA CYS A 123 -12.56 2.20 3.94
C CYS A 123 -12.01 3.61 3.74
N LEU A 124 -11.39 3.85 2.60
CA LEU A 124 -10.88 5.16 2.23
C LEU A 124 -11.93 5.93 1.44
N ASN A 125 -12.77 6.68 2.14
CA ASN A 125 -13.69 7.61 1.50
C ASN A 125 -12.95 8.86 1.03
N THR A 126 -13.39 9.43 -0.08
CA THR A 126 -12.87 10.72 -0.57
C THR A 126 -13.31 11.87 0.34
N ASP A 127 -12.44 12.86 0.50
CA ASP A 127 -12.76 14.11 1.21
C ASP A 127 -13.19 15.24 0.23
N VAL A 128 -13.17 14.95 -1.08
CA VAL A 128 -13.50 15.93 -2.14
C VAL A 128 -14.44 15.29 -3.19
N PRO A 129 -15.48 15.99 -3.67
CA PRO A 129 -16.50 15.45 -4.58
C PRO A 129 -16.06 15.37 -6.04
N LEU A 130 -14.99 14.61 -6.33
CA LEU A 130 -14.47 14.43 -7.67
C LEU A 130 -15.20 13.32 -8.44
N LYS A 131 -15.16 13.39 -9.78
CA LYS A 131 -15.81 12.39 -10.65
C LYS A 131 -15.00 11.12 -10.82
N ASN A 132 -13.75 11.25 -11.26
CA ASN A 132 -12.94 10.12 -11.72
C ASN A 132 -11.73 9.85 -10.81
N GLN A 133 -11.58 10.61 -9.74
CA GLN A 133 -10.46 10.51 -8.81
C GLN A 133 -10.97 10.61 -7.38
N MET A 134 -10.19 10.10 -6.46
CA MET A 134 -10.36 10.33 -5.03
C MET A 134 -9.28 11.31 -4.56
N GLU A 135 -9.60 12.08 -3.54
CA GLU A 135 -8.64 12.92 -2.85
C GLU A 135 -8.88 12.83 -1.34
N LEU A 136 -7.79 12.60 -0.62
CA LEU A 136 -7.77 12.53 0.84
C LEU A 136 -7.13 13.81 1.38
N ASN A 137 -7.73 14.41 2.39
CA ASN A 137 -7.10 15.50 3.12
C ASN A 137 -5.92 14.99 3.96
N GLU A 138 -5.13 15.89 4.54
CA GLU A 138 -3.96 15.48 5.32
C GLU A 138 -4.33 14.73 6.61
N ALA A 139 -5.49 15.03 7.22
CA ALA A 139 -5.98 14.30 8.39
C ALA A 139 -6.32 12.84 8.04
N SER A 140 -6.98 12.62 6.90
CA SER A 140 -7.26 11.27 6.38
C SER A 140 -5.99 10.48 6.08
N LEU A 141 -4.96 11.12 5.50
CA LEU A 141 -3.68 10.48 5.22
C LEU A 141 -2.92 10.08 6.50
N LEU A 142 -2.91 10.96 7.51
CA LEU A 142 -2.31 10.67 8.83
C LEU A 142 -3.10 9.59 9.58
N TRP A 143 -4.42 9.64 9.50
CA TRP A 143 -5.30 8.61 10.05
C TRP A 143 -5.01 7.24 9.42
N LEU A 144 -4.91 7.18 8.11
CA LEU A 144 -4.59 5.95 7.37
C LEU A 144 -3.23 5.38 7.79
N GLU A 145 -2.19 6.21 7.89
CA GLU A 145 -0.87 5.78 8.34
C GLU A 145 -0.92 5.14 9.74
N LYS A 146 -1.67 5.74 10.66
CA LYS A 146 -1.90 5.20 11.99
C LYS A 146 -2.67 3.87 11.94
N LYS A 147 -3.76 3.80 11.16
CA LYS A 147 -4.61 2.60 11.06
C LYS A 147 -3.89 1.41 10.43
N LEU A 148 -3.08 1.63 9.41
CA LEU A 148 -2.27 0.57 8.81
C LEU A 148 -1.23 0.00 9.78
N ALA A 149 -0.72 0.81 10.72
CA ALA A 149 0.20 0.35 11.76
C ALA A 149 -0.49 -0.40 12.90
N GLU A 150 -1.80 -0.19 13.09
CA GLU A 150 -2.57 -0.72 14.20
C GLU A 150 -2.76 -2.23 14.06
N GLY A 151 -2.12 -3.01 14.94
CA GLY A 151 -2.21 -4.48 14.94
C GLY A 151 -1.68 -5.16 13.68
N ALA A 152 -0.84 -4.48 12.88
CA ALA A 152 -0.30 -5.03 11.65
C ALA A 152 0.52 -6.31 11.91
N ASP A 153 0.12 -7.39 11.26
CA ASP A 153 0.81 -8.68 11.23
C ASP A 153 1.09 -9.03 9.77
N ALA A 154 2.36 -9.22 9.43
CA ALA A 154 2.77 -9.53 8.05
C ALA A 154 2.13 -10.81 7.47
N ASN A 155 1.65 -11.70 8.33
CA ASN A 155 0.99 -12.95 7.93
C ASN A 155 -0.53 -12.82 7.78
N LYS A 156 -1.12 -11.70 8.20
CA LYS A 156 -2.55 -11.45 8.09
C LYS A 156 -2.86 -10.36 7.07
N PRO A 157 -3.83 -10.54 6.17
CA PRO A 157 -4.24 -9.50 5.26
C PRO A 157 -4.85 -8.30 6.00
N ILE A 158 -4.59 -7.10 5.49
CA ILE A 158 -5.31 -5.88 5.81
C ILE A 158 -6.16 -5.55 4.58
N PHE A 159 -7.47 -5.47 4.75
CA PHE A 159 -8.38 -5.13 3.65
C PHE A 159 -8.53 -3.61 3.57
N VAL A 160 -8.24 -3.04 2.40
CA VAL A 160 -8.42 -1.62 2.14
C VAL A 160 -9.40 -1.46 0.99
N MET A 161 -10.54 -0.84 1.25
CA MET A 161 -11.52 -0.50 0.23
C MET A 161 -11.32 0.93 -0.25
N THR A 162 -11.42 1.12 -1.56
CA THR A 162 -11.49 2.42 -2.24
C THR A 162 -12.55 2.34 -3.33
N HIS A 163 -13.25 3.44 -3.62
CA HIS A 163 -14.17 3.37 -4.75
C HIS A 163 -13.41 3.32 -6.06
N GLN A 164 -12.49 4.28 -6.29
CA GLN A 164 -11.64 4.27 -7.48
C GLN A 164 -10.38 3.41 -7.26
N ALA A 165 -10.00 2.64 -8.28
CA ALA A 165 -8.73 1.91 -8.31
C ALA A 165 -7.55 2.88 -8.49
N PHE A 166 -6.33 2.48 -8.11
CA PHE A 166 -5.12 3.23 -8.48
C PHE A 166 -5.02 3.42 -10.00
N ASN A 167 -4.53 4.57 -10.42
CA ASN A 167 -4.31 4.85 -11.83
C ASN A 167 -3.39 3.79 -12.46
N CYS A 168 -3.74 3.32 -13.66
CA CYS A 168 -3.01 2.28 -14.40
C CYS A 168 -2.86 0.93 -13.66
N SER A 169 -3.75 0.61 -12.72
CA SER A 169 -3.74 -0.69 -12.03
C SER A 169 -4.61 -1.73 -12.74
N HIS A 170 -5.85 -1.42 -13.04
CA HIS A 170 -6.79 -2.29 -13.75
C HIS A 170 -7.13 -1.71 -15.12
N TRP A 171 -7.74 -2.53 -15.98
CA TRP A 171 -8.22 -2.08 -17.28
C TRP A 171 -9.19 -0.90 -17.12
N ARG A 172 -9.00 0.16 -17.90
CA ARG A 172 -9.71 1.45 -17.84
C ARG A 172 -9.38 2.34 -16.60
N SER A 173 -8.67 1.87 -15.59
CA SER A 173 -8.33 2.72 -14.44
C SER A 173 -7.42 3.91 -14.80
N TYR A 174 -6.76 3.87 -15.95
CA TYR A 174 -5.99 5.01 -16.48
C TYR A 174 -6.87 6.18 -16.93
N LEU A 175 -8.16 5.94 -17.21
CA LEU A 175 -9.15 6.96 -17.57
C LEU A 175 -10.00 7.40 -16.37
N TYR A 176 -10.34 6.45 -15.51
CA TYR A 176 -11.38 6.60 -14.50
C TYR A 176 -10.89 6.19 -13.11
N GLY A 177 -9.63 6.34 -12.79
CA GLY A 177 -9.12 5.91 -11.50
C GLY A 177 -8.11 6.85 -10.90
N GLY A 178 -7.62 6.47 -9.72
CA GLY A 178 -6.51 7.06 -9.03
C GLY A 178 -6.85 8.10 -7.99
N PHE A 179 -5.81 8.46 -7.27
CA PHE A 179 -5.80 9.50 -6.26
C PHE A 179 -5.04 10.74 -6.76
N GLY A 180 -5.01 10.93 -8.08
CA GLY A 180 -4.27 12.03 -8.68
C GLY A 180 -2.81 12.08 -8.22
N PRO A 181 -2.33 13.24 -7.73
CA PRO A 181 -0.97 13.36 -7.22
C PRO A 181 -0.66 12.52 -5.99
N GLN A 182 -1.68 12.01 -5.29
CA GLN A 182 -1.51 11.22 -4.07
C GLN A 182 -1.25 9.73 -4.34
N ASP A 183 -1.46 9.24 -5.57
CA ASP A 183 -1.26 7.84 -5.95
C ASP A 183 0.09 7.30 -5.46
N GLU A 184 1.18 8.01 -5.74
CA GLU A 184 2.53 7.56 -5.38
C GLU A 184 2.79 7.63 -3.87
N ARG A 185 2.21 8.61 -3.18
CA ARG A 185 2.29 8.69 -1.71
C ARG A 185 1.59 7.49 -1.08
N LEU A 186 0.41 7.13 -1.56
CA LEU A 186 -0.36 5.98 -1.05
C LEU A 186 0.32 4.65 -1.38
N LYS A 187 0.80 4.46 -2.60
CA LYS A 187 1.59 3.27 -2.99
C LYS A 187 2.84 3.13 -2.12
N SER A 188 3.53 4.25 -1.83
CA SER A 188 4.68 4.26 -0.92
C SER A 188 4.30 3.89 0.51
N LEU A 189 3.17 4.38 1.01
CA LEU A 189 2.64 4.00 2.30
C LEU A 189 2.28 2.51 2.34
N PHE A 190 1.55 2.03 1.35
CA PHE A 190 1.12 0.62 1.24
C PHE A 190 2.30 -0.35 1.12
N SER A 191 3.41 0.05 0.47
CA SER A 191 4.59 -0.80 0.36
C SER A 191 5.24 -1.16 1.70
N ARG A 192 4.91 -0.44 2.78
CA ARG A 192 5.28 -0.81 4.15
C ARG A 192 4.38 -1.91 4.72
N TYR A 193 3.23 -2.17 4.09
CA TYR A 193 2.21 -3.13 4.48
C TYR A 193 1.81 -4.00 3.27
N PRO A 194 2.75 -4.78 2.69
CA PRO A 194 2.53 -5.51 1.45
C PRO A 194 1.48 -6.64 1.57
N GLN A 195 0.99 -6.93 2.77
CA GLN A 195 -0.16 -7.81 3.05
C GLN A 195 -1.51 -7.15 2.74
N ILE A 196 -1.53 -5.91 2.28
CA ILE A 196 -2.77 -5.22 1.89
C ILE A 196 -3.45 -5.96 0.74
N ILE A 197 -4.76 -6.16 0.90
CA ILE A 197 -5.70 -6.56 -0.14
C ILE A 197 -6.60 -5.35 -0.41
N MET A 198 -6.36 -4.68 -1.52
CA MET A 198 -7.13 -3.50 -1.92
C MET A 198 -8.28 -3.91 -2.83
N LEU A 199 -9.47 -3.45 -2.50
CA LEU A 199 -10.72 -3.71 -3.20
C LEU A 199 -11.23 -2.41 -3.81
N SER A 200 -11.58 -2.39 -5.10
CA SER A 200 -12.08 -1.18 -5.78
C SER A 200 -13.19 -1.50 -6.77
N GLY A 201 -14.10 -0.56 -6.96
CA GLY A 201 -15.20 -0.59 -7.94
C GLY A 201 -15.02 0.47 -9.03
N HIS A 202 -16.07 1.26 -9.30
CA HIS A 202 -16.09 2.45 -10.17
C HIS A 202 -15.97 2.21 -11.68
N ILE A 203 -15.15 1.28 -12.12
CA ILE A 203 -14.88 1.08 -13.56
C ILE A 203 -15.90 0.17 -14.25
N HIS A 204 -16.87 -0.32 -13.51
CA HIS A 204 -17.99 -1.15 -13.98
C HIS A 204 -17.56 -2.35 -14.83
N ASN A 205 -16.36 -2.87 -14.63
CA ASN A 205 -15.95 -4.11 -15.27
C ASN A 205 -16.75 -5.28 -14.67
N GLY A 206 -17.08 -6.25 -15.51
CA GLY A 206 -17.66 -7.52 -15.09
C GLY A 206 -16.62 -8.64 -15.12
N PHE A 207 -17.00 -9.81 -14.63
CA PHE A 207 -16.17 -11.00 -14.72
C PHE A 207 -15.71 -11.23 -16.16
N ARG A 208 -14.56 -11.86 -16.36
CA ARG A 208 -13.77 -11.96 -17.58
C ARG A 208 -12.84 -10.78 -17.83
N ILE A 209 -13.24 -9.54 -17.44
CA ILE A 209 -12.39 -8.34 -17.59
C ILE A 209 -11.69 -8.02 -16.28
N ILE A 210 -12.38 -8.14 -15.14
CA ILE A 210 -11.81 -7.86 -13.83
C ILE A 210 -10.64 -8.75 -13.50
N GLU A 211 -9.71 -8.22 -12.74
CA GLU A 211 -8.46 -8.90 -12.38
C GLU A 211 -8.14 -8.76 -10.90
N ALA A 212 -7.44 -9.76 -10.39
CA ALA A 212 -6.64 -9.65 -9.17
C ALA A 212 -5.18 -9.49 -9.59
N ILE A 213 -4.52 -8.45 -9.12
CA ILE A 213 -3.16 -8.07 -9.54
C ILE A 213 -2.27 -7.95 -8.30
N GLN A 214 -1.14 -8.64 -8.28
CA GLN A 214 -0.16 -8.45 -7.22
C GLN A 214 0.82 -7.33 -7.58
N ARG A 215 0.99 -6.39 -6.67
CA ARG A 215 1.95 -5.29 -6.75
C ARG A 215 2.85 -5.32 -5.52
N PRO A 216 4.04 -4.71 -5.56
CA PRO A 216 4.92 -4.65 -4.38
C PRO A 216 4.29 -3.98 -3.15
N PHE A 217 3.24 -3.23 -3.36
CA PHE A 217 2.50 -2.49 -2.32
C PHE A 217 1.15 -3.15 -1.95
N GLY A 218 0.88 -4.38 -2.38
CA GLY A 218 -0.32 -5.15 -2.04
C GLY A 218 -0.90 -5.92 -3.21
N THR A 219 -2.01 -6.59 -2.98
CA THR A 219 -2.83 -7.25 -3.99
C THR A 219 -4.05 -6.39 -4.27
N LEU A 220 -4.30 -6.05 -5.53
CA LEU A 220 -5.38 -5.18 -5.99
C LEU A 220 -6.46 -6.02 -6.66
N ILE A 221 -7.71 -5.80 -6.31
CA ILE A 221 -8.86 -6.56 -6.84
C ILE A 221 -9.91 -5.58 -7.29
N ASP A 222 -10.31 -5.72 -8.55
CA ASP A 222 -11.45 -5.02 -9.13
C ASP A 222 -12.74 -5.76 -8.76
N ILE A 223 -13.77 -5.04 -8.33
CA ILE A 223 -15.07 -5.59 -7.92
C ILE A 223 -16.05 -5.32 -9.06
N PRO A 224 -16.82 -6.33 -9.51
CA PRO A 224 -17.81 -6.10 -10.55
C PRO A 224 -18.95 -5.20 -10.05
N SER A 225 -19.51 -4.41 -10.95
CA SER A 225 -20.73 -3.65 -10.67
C SER A 225 -21.91 -4.60 -10.44
N LEU A 226 -22.72 -4.33 -9.42
CA LEU A 226 -23.91 -5.12 -9.13
C LEU A 226 -25.01 -4.91 -10.19
N THR A 227 -25.16 -3.69 -10.72
CA THR A 227 -26.26 -3.36 -11.62
C THR A 227 -25.87 -2.75 -12.96
N LEU A 228 -24.68 -2.13 -13.06
CA LEU A 228 -24.24 -1.37 -14.24
C LEU A 228 -22.98 -1.94 -14.90
N GLY A 229 -22.86 -3.26 -15.03
CA GLY A 229 -21.74 -3.85 -15.76
C GLY A 229 -21.64 -3.35 -17.20
N GLU A 230 -20.48 -2.80 -17.61
CA GLU A 230 -20.25 -2.27 -18.95
C GLU A 230 -19.47 -3.25 -19.85
N ASN A 231 -18.59 -4.04 -19.26
CA ASN A 231 -17.66 -4.91 -19.98
C ASN A 231 -17.57 -6.29 -19.32
N GLY A 232 -17.33 -7.33 -20.09
CA GLY A 232 -17.26 -8.70 -19.60
C GLY A 232 -18.65 -9.31 -19.36
N VAL A 233 -18.83 -9.98 -18.21
CA VAL A 233 -20.13 -10.46 -17.75
C VAL A 233 -20.88 -9.28 -17.14
N THR A 234 -21.87 -8.79 -17.85
CA THR A 234 -22.63 -7.57 -17.52
C THR A 234 -24.01 -7.87 -16.93
N ASP A 235 -24.31 -9.14 -16.63
CA ASP A 235 -25.55 -9.52 -15.96
C ASP A 235 -25.67 -8.86 -14.58
N LYS A 236 -26.85 -8.35 -14.27
CA LYS A 236 -27.11 -7.77 -12.95
C LYS A 236 -27.01 -8.81 -11.83
N GLY A 237 -26.48 -8.38 -10.69
CA GLY A 237 -26.34 -9.21 -9.50
C GLY A 237 -24.95 -9.80 -9.30
N THR A 238 -23.93 -9.36 -10.08
CA THR A 238 -22.57 -9.88 -9.95
C THR A 238 -21.84 -9.28 -8.73
N GLY A 239 -21.05 -10.11 -8.08
CA GLY A 239 -20.23 -9.76 -6.90
C GLY A 239 -19.40 -10.94 -6.44
N TYR A 240 -18.67 -10.77 -5.35
CA TYR A 240 -17.87 -11.83 -4.76
C TYR A 240 -18.41 -12.30 -3.42
N LEU A 241 -18.22 -13.58 -3.14
CA LEU A 241 -18.26 -14.14 -1.81
C LEU A 241 -16.81 -14.39 -1.38
N LEU A 242 -16.29 -13.54 -0.51
CA LEU A 242 -14.93 -13.64 0.00
C LEU A 242 -14.88 -14.62 1.17
N LYS A 243 -14.15 -15.71 0.99
CA LYS A 243 -13.81 -16.65 2.05
C LYS A 243 -12.39 -16.39 2.54
N ILE A 244 -12.25 -16.13 3.83
CA ILE A 244 -10.96 -15.82 4.48
C ILE A 244 -10.58 -17.04 5.34
N GLU A 245 -9.48 -17.67 4.96
CA GLU A 245 -8.84 -18.80 5.64
C GLU A 245 -7.41 -18.41 6.05
N ASP A 246 -6.76 -19.19 6.90
CA ASP A 246 -5.44 -18.86 7.44
C ASP A 246 -4.35 -18.82 6.35
N ASP A 247 -4.49 -19.66 5.31
CA ASP A 247 -3.49 -19.85 4.27
C ASP A 247 -3.90 -19.31 2.89
N LYS A 248 -5.14 -18.85 2.75
CA LYS A 248 -5.65 -18.32 1.47
C LYS A 248 -6.88 -17.44 1.62
N LEU A 249 -7.09 -16.63 0.60
CA LEU A 249 -8.33 -15.92 0.32
C LEU A 249 -8.97 -16.55 -0.93
N THR A 250 -10.25 -16.84 -0.88
CA THR A 250 -11.02 -17.27 -2.05
C THR A 250 -12.08 -16.23 -2.36
N PHE A 251 -11.97 -15.59 -3.49
CA PHE A 251 -12.98 -14.70 -4.05
C PHE A 251 -13.83 -15.54 -5.00
N GLU A 252 -14.93 -16.10 -4.50
CA GLU A 252 -15.90 -16.82 -5.34
C GLU A 252 -16.73 -15.82 -6.12
N ALA A 253 -16.74 -15.97 -7.43
CA ALA A 253 -17.51 -15.13 -8.33
C ALA A 253 -18.98 -15.60 -8.39
N TRP A 254 -19.91 -14.71 -8.10
CA TRP A 254 -21.34 -15.04 -8.08
C TRP A 254 -22.16 -14.07 -8.93
N ASN A 255 -23.21 -14.61 -9.55
CA ASN A 255 -24.38 -13.80 -9.85
C ASN A 255 -25.40 -14.05 -8.72
N PHE A 256 -25.43 -13.17 -7.75
CA PHE A 256 -26.30 -13.30 -6.58
C PHE A 256 -27.78 -13.10 -6.91
N TYR A 257 -28.13 -12.29 -7.91
CA TYR A 257 -29.51 -12.10 -8.33
C TYR A 257 -30.11 -13.40 -8.89
N GLN A 258 -29.36 -14.10 -9.73
CA GLN A 258 -29.75 -15.39 -10.29
C GLN A 258 -29.42 -16.58 -9.37
N ASN A 259 -28.68 -16.36 -8.30
CA ASN A 259 -28.17 -17.38 -7.37
C ASN A 259 -27.30 -18.42 -8.07
N ILE A 260 -26.35 -17.98 -8.91
CA ILE A 260 -25.46 -18.83 -9.69
C ILE A 260 -24.02 -18.56 -9.28
N HIS A 261 -23.28 -19.61 -8.89
CA HIS A 261 -21.84 -19.57 -8.71
C HIS A 261 -21.14 -19.65 -10.07
N LEU A 262 -20.37 -18.62 -10.41
CA LEU A 262 -19.63 -18.48 -11.66
C LEU A 262 -18.19 -18.96 -11.47
N SER A 263 -18.02 -20.24 -11.12
CA SER A 263 -16.77 -20.82 -10.62
C SER A 263 -15.56 -20.68 -11.56
N GLU A 264 -15.78 -20.47 -12.85
CA GLU A 264 -14.73 -20.21 -13.84
C GLU A 264 -14.04 -18.84 -13.63
N TYR A 265 -14.61 -17.95 -12.81
CA TYR A 265 -14.06 -16.65 -12.49
C TYR A 265 -13.58 -16.56 -11.03
N ASP A 266 -13.57 -17.65 -10.29
CA ASP A 266 -13.03 -17.68 -8.94
C ASP A 266 -11.55 -17.30 -8.93
N THR A 267 -11.17 -16.52 -7.92
CA THR A 267 -9.77 -16.13 -7.70
C THR A 267 -9.31 -16.61 -6.33
N ILE A 268 -8.21 -17.36 -6.32
CA ILE A 268 -7.58 -17.85 -5.08
C ILE A 268 -6.24 -17.14 -4.89
N ILE A 269 -6.08 -16.46 -3.76
CA ILE A 269 -4.86 -15.78 -3.35
C ILE A 269 -4.27 -16.52 -2.16
N LEU A 270 -3.10 -17.13 -2.35
CA LEU A 270 -2.40 -17.82 -1.28
C LEU A 270 -1.73 -16.82 -0.32
N LEU A 271 -1.81 -17.09 0.98
CA LEU A 271 -1.21 -16.30 2.04
C LEU A 271 0.04 -16.99 2.63
N PRO A 272 1.08 -16.24 3.06
CA PRO A 272 1.30 -14.84 2.73
C PRO A 272 1.46 -14.64 1.22
N THR A 273 1.10 -13.47 0.70
CA THR A 273 1.18 -13.15 -0.74
C THR A 273 2.63 -13.08 -1.23
N LEU A 274 2.84 -13.10 -2.56
CA LEU A 274 4.18 -12.86 -3.13
C LEU A 274 4.72 -11.49 -2.69
N SER A 275 3.87 -10.46 -2.62
CA SER A 275 4.22 -9.12 -2.17
C SER A 275 4.78 -9.14 -0.74
N SER A 276 4.09 -9.81 0.20
CA SER A 276 4.53 -9.98 1.59
C SER A 276 5.85 -10.73 1.68
N LEU A 277 5.95 -11.86 0.98
CA LEU A 277 7.15 -12.70 1.03
C LEU A 277 8.38 -12.01 0.42
N ALA A 278 8.20 -11.30 -0.70
CA ALA A 278 9.29 -10.58 -1.36
C ALA A 278 9.78 -9.40 -0.50
N ALA A 279 8.88 -8.73 0.22
CA ALA A 279 9.25 -7.63 1.11
C ALA A 279 10.08 -8.07 2.32
N GLU A 280 10.00 -9.34 2.71
CA GLU A 280 10.76 -9.91 3.82
C GLU A 280 12.14 -10.47 3.41
N LEU A 281 12.42 -10.55 2.09
CA LEU A 281 13.72 -10.99 1.64
C LEU A 281 14.80 -9.96 2.01
N PRO A 282 15.92 -10.41 2.58
CA PRO A 282 17.01 -9.50 2.91
C PRO A 282 17.66 -8.97 1.64
N ASP A 283 17.81 -7.67 1.53
CA ASP A 283 18.48 -7.04 0.41
C ASP A 283 19.99 -7.40 0.40
N TYR A 284 20.50 -7.84 -0.76
CA TYR A 284 21.93 -8.12 -0.97
C TYR A 284 22.54 -9.20 -0.06
N ALA A 285 21.76 -10.19 0.36
CA ALA A 285 22.26 -11.27 1.20
C ALA A 285 23.15 -12.25 0.42
N ASP A 286 22.70 -12.65 -0.76
CA ASP A 286 23.38 -13.57 -1.68
C ASP A 286 22.76 -13.49 -3.09
N GLU A 287 23.39 -14.16 -4.07
CA GLU A 287 22.91 -14.21 -5.46
C GLU A 287 21.51 -14.83 -5.58
N GLU A 288 21.18 -15.83 -4.74
CA GLU A 288 19.84 -16.45 -4.73
C GLU A 288 18.77 -15.45 -4.31
N THR A 289 19.03 -14.65 -3.27
CA THR A 289 18.12 -13.61 -2.80
C THR A 289 17.91 -12.53 -3.86
N ASP A 290 19.00 -12.08 -4.49
CA ASP A 290 18.94 -11.07 -5.55
C ASP A 290 18.13 -11.57 -6.76
N SER A 291 18.24 -12.85 -7.11
CA SER A 291 17.45 -13.48 -8.16
C SER A 291 15.96 -13.51 -7.78
N LEU A 292 15.62 -13.98 -6.57
CA LEU A 292 14.24 -14.06 -6.09
C LEU A 292 13.57 -12.68 -6.04
N ILE A 293 14.28 -11.65 -5.59
CA ILE A 293 13.81 -10.27 -5.58
C ILE A 293 13.57 -9.77 -7.02
N SER A 294 14.51 -10.05 -7.93
CA SER A 294 14.43 -9.63 -9.32
C SER A 294 13.25 -10.31 -10.04
N GLU A 295 13.08 -11.63 -9.87
CA GLU A 295 11.96 -12.39 -10.42
C GLU A 295 10.61 -11.88 -9.87
N SER A 296 10.53 -11.61 -8.56
CA SER A 296 9.33 -11.06 -7.91
C SER A 296 8.94 -9.71 -8.51
N ASN A 297 9.92 -8.81 -8.65
CA ASN A 297 9.66 -7.49 -9.24
C ASN A 297 9.21 -7.58 -10.70
N LEU A 298 9.76 -8.51 -11.48
CA LEU A 298 9.34 -8.71 -12.87
C LEU A 298 7.87 -9.12 -12.96
N LEU A 299 7.43 -10.03 -12.11
CA LEU A 299 6.04 -10.48 -12.08
C LEU A 299 5.09 -9.41 -11.55
N MET A 300 5.47 -8.72 -10.45
CA MET A 300 4.61 -7.73 -9.80
C MET A 300 4.53 -6.39 -10.54
N ASN A 301 5.44 -6.11 -11.47
CA ASN A 301 5.45 -4.87 -12.26
C ASN A 301 5.14 -5.11 -13.75
N LYS A 302 4.41 -6.16 -14.07
CA LYS A 302 3.89 -6.33 -15.43
C LYS A 302 3.00 -5.14 -15.77
N GLU A 303 3.26 -4.53 -16.93
CA GLU A 303 2.47 -3.41 -17.45
C GLU A 303 1.45 -3.93 -18.48
N TYR A 304 0.29 -3.27 -18.61
CA TYR A 304 -0.61 -3.49 -19.73
C TYR A 304 0.10 -3.13 -21.03
N LYS A 305 0.15 -4.07 -21.94
CA LYS A 305 0.66 -3.86 -23.31
C LYS A 305 -0.47 -3.60 -24.30
N ASP A 306 -1.68 -4.03 -23.96
CA ASP A 306 -2.89 -3.90 -24.74
C ASP A 306 -4.06 -3.75 -23.75
N GLU A 307 -5.02 -2.86 -24.06
CA GLU A 307 -6.19 -2.60 -23.21
C GLU A 307 -7.10 -3.83 -23.00
N TYR A 308 -6.98 -4.84 -23.86
CA TYR A 308 -7.81 -6.04 -23.85
C TYR A 308 -7.11 -7.29 -23.33
N ILE A 309 -5.82 -7.20 -22.98
CA ILE A 309 -5.05 -8.37 -22.51
C ILE A 309 -4.91 -8.30 -21.00
N LYS A 310 -5.41 -9.32 -20.30
CA LYS A 310 -5.18 -9.47 -18.85
C LYS A 310 -3.70 -9.53 -18.54
N ILE A 311 -3.27 -8.79 -17.52
CA ILE A 311 -1.89 -8.79 -17.03
C ILE A 311 -1.58 -10.15 -16.39
N TYR A 312 -2.52 -10.68 -15.61
CA TYR A 312 -2.41 -11.93 -14.90
C TYR A 312 -3.37 -12.97 -15.47
N ASP A 313 -2.86 -13.74 -16.47
CA ASP A 313 -3.47 -14.96 -16.93
C ASP A 313 -3.16 -16.15 -15.99
N GLU A 314 -3.73 -17.31 -16.27
CA GLU A 314 -3.48 -18.55 -15.51
C GLU A 314 -1.97 -18.89 -15.43
N LYS A 315 -1.23 -18.65 -16.51
CA LYS A 315 0.22 -18.87 -16.55
C LYS A 315 0.95 -17.94 -15.57
N THR A 316 0.59 -16.67 -15.55
CA THR A 316 1.18 -15.68 -14.63
C THR A 316 0.89 -16.03 -13.17
N TRP A 317 -0.33 -16.45 -12.84
CA TRP A 317 -0.67 -16.92 -11.50
C TRP A 317 0.14 -18.16 -11.09
N LYS A 318 0.36 -19.09 -12.01
CA LYS A 318 1.21 -20.25 -11.78
C LYS A 318 2.68 -19.85 -11.53
N GLU A 319 3.19 -18.88 -12.27
CA GLU A 319 4.54 -18.31 -12.06
C GLU A 319 4.64 -17.64 -10.70
N ILE A 320 3.66 -16.82 -10.29
CA ILE A 320 3.57 -16.18 -8.98
C ILE A 320 3.60 -17.23 -7.86
N ASN A 321 2.75 -18.25 -7.93
CA ASN A 321 2.69 -19.29 -6.92
C ASN A 321 3.96 -20.15 -6.87
N THR A 322 4.59 -20.39 -8.03
CA THR A 322 5.88 -21.10 -8.11
C THR A 322 6.98 -20.29 -7.41
N LEU A 323 7.04 -19.00 -7.68
CA LEU A 323 8.03 -18.11 -7.07
C LEU A 323 7.78 -17.93 -5.57
N ARG A 324 6.51 -17.79 -5.16
CA ARG A 324 6.12 -17.79 -3.75
C ARG A 324 6.68 -19.02 -3.02
N ASN A 325 6.52 -20.21 -3.59
CA ASN A 325 7.03 -21.45 -2.99
C ASN A 325 8.57 -21.50 -2.96
N LYS A 326 9.26 -20.95 -3.97
CA LYS A 326 10.72 -20.80 -3.94
C LYS A 326 11.16 -19.93 -2.75
N ILE A 327 10.49 -18.78 -2.52
CA ILE A 327 10.82 -17.88 -1.41
C ILE A 327 10.57 -18.56 -0.06
N ILE A 328 9.45 -19.26 0.11
CA ILE A 328 9.15 -20.02 1.34
C ILE A 328 10.25 -21.06 1.59
N LYS A 329 10.65 -21.81 0.55
CA LYS A 329 11.73 -22.80 0.64
C LYS A 329 13.07 -22.14 0.98
N TYR A 330 13.39 -20.99 0.38
CA TYR A 330 14.59 -20.22 0.72
C TYR A 330 14.57 -19.79 2.20
N LYS A 331 13.44 -19.26 2.69
CA LYS A 331 13.27 -18.85 4.10
C LYS A 331 13.35 -20.03 5.08
N SER A 332 12.95 -21.24 4.67
CA SER A 332 13.00 -22.44 5.50
C SER A 332 14.38 -23.14 5.50
N LYS A 333 15.29 -22.76 4.59
CA LYS A 333 16.66 -23.26 4.66
C LYS A 333 17.23 -22.92 6.03
N PRO A 334 17.89 -23.89 6.74
CA PRO A 334 18.61 -23.53 7.93
C PRO A 334 19.63 -22.45 7.53
N LYS A 335 19.34 -21.22 7.88
CA LYS A 335 20.34 -20.16 7.81
C LYS A 335 21.46 -20.68 8.68
N SER A 336 22.71 -20.70 8.16
CA SER A 336 23.88 -20.83 9.02
C SER A 336 23.70 -19.70 10.04
N ASN A 337 23.22 -20.04 11.23
CA ASN A 337 22.65 -19.12 12.23
C ASN A 337 23.72 -18.33 12.97
N GLU A 338 24.82 -18.02 12.31
CA GLU A 338 25.75 -17.04 12.81
C GLU A 338 25.70 -15.81 11.91
N ILE A 339 24.72 -14.91 12.18
CA ILE A 339 24.97 -13.52 11.88
C ILE A 339 26.32 -13.24 12.52
N ASN A 340 27.35 -13.06 11.70
CA ASN A 340 28.70 -12.83 12.19
C ASN A 340 28.71 -11.43 12.83
N TYR A 341 28.32 -11.38 14.11
CA TYR A 341 28.28 -10.15 14.87
C TYR A 341 29.68 -9.71 15.20
N HIS A 342 30.02 -8.50 14.84
CA HIS A 342 31.19 -7.84 15.41
C HIS A 342 30.85 -7.36 16.83
N LYS A 343 31.49 -7.95 17.85
CA LYS A 343 31.33 -7.49 19.23
C LYS A 343 32.03 -6.15 19.43
N LEU A 344 31.24 -5.11 19.75
CA LEU A 344 31.76 -3.79 20.01
C LEU A 344 32.53 -3.79 21.33
N LYS A 345 33.74 -3.25 21.33
CA LYS A 345 34.54 -3.01 22.55
C LYS A 345 34.31 -1.59 23.02
N PHE A 346 33.98 -1.42 24.28
CA PHE A 346 33.79 -0.13 24.97
C PHE A 346 34.15 -0.28 26.45
N ASN A 347 34.36 0.82 27.18
CA ASN A 347 34.64 0.78 28.62
C ASN A 347 33.34 0.87 29.42
N ASN A 348 33.40 0.50 30.72
CA ASN A 348 32.25 0.63 31.60
C ASN A 348 31.86 2.11 31.75
N ASP A 349 30.54 2.38 31.78
CA ASP A 349 29.92 3.71 31.83
C ASP A 349 30.20 4.60 30.59
N ASP A 350 30.79 4.08 29.53
CA ASP A 350 30.97 4.83 28.29
C ASP A 350 29.60 5.09 27.59
N ASN A 351 29.47 6.28 27.03
CA ASN A 351 28.43 6.57 26.07
C ASN A 351 28.85 6.07 24.67
N ILE A 352 28.08 5.15 24.10
CA ILE A 352 28.33 4.66 22.76
C ILE A 352 27.76 5.65 21.77
N THR A 353 28.63 6.40 21.11
CA THR A 353 28.26 7.50 20.22
C THR A 353 28.10 7.04 18.77
N ILE A 354 27.42 7.87 17.96
CA ILE A 354 27.30 7.71 16.51
C ILE A 354 28.66 7.48 15.84
N LYS A 355 29.72 8.19 16.29
CA LYS A 355 31.08 8.08 15.74
C LYS A 355 31.65 6.68 15.93
N VAL A 356 31.49 6.11 17.11
CA VAL A 356 31.97 4.75 17.46
C VAL A 356 31.23 3.70 16.61
N LEU A 357 29.93 3.79 16.54
CA LEU A 357 29.10 2.85 15.78
C LEU A 357 29.34 2.95 14.26
N ASN A 358 29.50 4.16 13.73
CA ASN A 358 29.84 4.33 12.31
C ASN A 358 31.19 3.72 11.95
N ALA A 359 32.19 3.85 12.82
CA ALA A 359 33.50 3.23 12.59
C ALA A 359 33.40 1.69 12.51
N ALA A 360 32.59 1.08 13.37
CA ALA A 360 32.33 -0.36 13.35
C ALA A 360 31.48 -0.78 12.14
N LEU A 361 30.40 -0.04 11.81
CA LEU A 361 29.49 -0.32 10.69
C LEU A 361 30.13 -0.12 9.31
N ASN A 362 31.22 0.63 9.20
CA ASN A 362 31.98 0.74 7.97
C ASN A 362 32.76 -0.55 7.61
N GLN A 363 32.99 -1.41 8.60
CA GLN A 363 33.73 -2.67 8.44
C GLN A 363 32.82 -3.89 8.59
N HIS A 364 31.70 -3.75 9.30
CA HIS A 364 30.81 -4.86 9.65
C HIS A 364 29.34 -4.44 9.51
N ASN A 365 28.50 -5.31 8.99
CA ASN A 365 27.07 -5.01 8.84
C ASN A 365 26.27 -5.25 10.13
N HIS A 366 26.73 -6.11 11.01
CA HIS A 366 26.02 -6.47 12.23
C HIS A 366 26.90 -6.26 13.46
N ILE A 367 26.46 -5.40 14.35
CA ILE A 367 27.17 -5.04 15.59
C ILE A 367 26.42 -5.66 16.78
N LEU A 368 27.18 -6.29 17.69
CA LEU A 368 26.67 -6.76 18.98
C LEU A 368 27.27 -5.93 20.10
N ILE A 369 26.42 -5.36 20.95
CA ILE A 369 26.76 -4.65 22.17
C ILE A 369 26.33 -5.52 23.34
N GLU A 370 27.30 -6.20 23.97
CA GLU A 370 27.04 -6.97 25.18
C GLU A 370 27.17 -6.06 26.40
N SER A 371 26.05 -5.75 27.07
CA SER A 371 26.03 -4.94 28.29
C SER A 371 25.90 -5.87 29.51
N LYS A 372 26.89 -5.88 30.40
CA LYS A 372 26.94 -6.70 31.61
C LYS A 372 27.56 -5.91 32.76
N ASN A 373 27.40 -6.40 33.99
CA ASN A 373 27.98 -5.73 35.15
C ASN A 373 29.49 -5.57 35.02
N GLY A 374 29.98 -4.34 35.25
CA GLY A 374 31.37 -3.98 35.01
C GLY A 374 31.73 -3.70 33.55
N HIS A 375 30.77 -3.79 32.64
CA HIS A 375 30.91 -3.47 31.23
C HIS A 375 29.57 -3.02 30.67
N TRP A 376 29.15 -1.81 30.99
CA TRP A 376 27.82 -1.27 30.72
C TRP A 376 27.92 0.11 30.07
N ALA A 377 26.93 0.45 29.23
CA ALA A 377 26.80 1.73 28.58
C ALA A 377 25.51 2.42 29.03
N ASP A 378 25.62 3.65 29.54
CA ASP A 378 24.45 4.46 29.96
C ASP A 378 23.60 4.87 28.75
N GLN A 379 24.27 5.35 27.73
CA GLN A 379 23.59 5.83 26.53
C GLN A 379 24.21 5.24 25.25
N ILE A 380 23.34 4.78 24.36
CA ILE A 380 23.70 4.23 23.05
C ILE A 380 22.97 5.03 21.97
N THR A 381 23.69 5.79 21.15
CA THR A 381 23.10 6.61 20.09
C THR A 381 23.34 5.96 18.73
N ILE A 382 22.24 5.52 18.11
CA ILE A 382 22.26 4.78 16.84
C ILE A 382 22.48 5.76 15.68
N PRO A 383 23.46 5.51 14.79
CA PRO A 383 23.63 6.25 13.56
C PRO A 383 22.57 5.86 12.51
N PRO A 384 22.42 6.62 11.42
CA PRO A 384 21.68 6.16 10.26
C PRO A 384 22.21 4.82 9.76
N LEU A 385 21.35 3.79 9.70
CA LEU A 385 21.69 2.45 9.25
C LEU A 385 21.37 2.26 7.77
N LYS A 386 22.16 1.43 7.08
CA LYS A 386 21.82 0.91 5.75
C LYS A 386 20.85 -0.26 5.89
N ASN A 387 20.17 -0.63 4.82
CA ASN A 387 19.15 -1.69 4.83
C ASN A 387 19.64 -3.07 5.32
N ASN A 388 20.92 -3.36 5.13
CA ASN A 388 21.54 -4.61 5.56
C ASN A 388 22.31 -4.50 6.88
N GLN A 389 22.18 -3.38 7.59
CA GLN A 389 22.87 -3.14 8.86
C GLN A 389 21.93 -3.30 10.04
N SER A 390 22.45 -3.86 11.12
CA SER A 390 21.74 -3.95 12.39
C SER A 390 22.69 -3.78 13.58
N ILE A 391 22.13 -3.28 14.68
CA ILE A 391 22.80 -3.19 15.97
C ILE A 391 21.95 -3.96 16.97
N THR A 392 22.55 -5.00 17.56
CA THR A 392 21.90 -5.80 18.60
C THR A 392 22.53 -5.47 19.96
N ILE A 393 21.68 -5.18 20.93
CA ILE A 393 22.07 -4.92 22.31
C ILE A 393 21.59 -6.10 23.15
N ASP A 394 22.53 -6.73 23.85
CA ASP A 394 22.27 -7.89 24.73
C ASP A 394 22.55 -7.47 26.18
N PRO A 395 21.51 -7.01 26.94
CA PRO A 395 21.67 -6.40 28.23
C PRO A 395 21.51 -7.44 29.35
N THR A 396 22.62 -7.87 29.91
CA THR A 396 22.67 -8.66 31.16
C THR A 396 23.14 -7.86 32.37
N ALA A 397 23.45 -6.56 32.16
CA ALA A 397 23.78 -5.64 33.27
C ALA A 397 22.59 -5.39 34.17
N ALA A 398 22.85 -5.14 35.46
CA ALA A 398 21.81 -4.77 36.43
C ALA A 398 21.23 -3.37 36.17
N TYR A 399 21.86 -2.56 35.31
CA TYR A 399 21.48 -1.19 35.00
C TYR A 399 20.84 -1.11 33.61
N CYS A 400 19.83 -0.23 33.47
CA CYS A 400 19.17 0.03 32.20
C CYS A 400 20.01 0.98 31.33
N SER A 401 20.04 0.73 30.03
CA SER A 401 20.62 1.64 29.04
C SER A 401 19.56 2.50 28.36
N THR A 402 19.92 3.72 27.98
CA THR A 402 19.10 4.59 27.15
C THR A 402 19.53 4.47 25.70
N LEU A 403 18.65 3.95 24.86
CA LEU A 403 18.85 3.86 23.42
C LEU A 403 18.26 5.10 22.75
N ILE A 404 19.02 5.79 21.90
CA ILE A 404 18.56 6.92 21.09
C ILE A 404 18.53 6.51 19.63
N VAL A 405 17.33 6.44 19.05
CA VAL A 405 17.09 6.13 17.64
C VAL A 405 16.31 7.28 17.03
N ASN A 406 16.83 7.86 15.96
CA ASN A 406 16.20 8.99 15.26
C ASN A 406 15.70 10.11 16.19
N LYS A 407 16.51 10.48 17.20
CA LYS A 407 16.22 11.47 18.26
C LYS A 407 15.22 11.02 19.32
N GLU A 408 14.60 9.88 19.20
CA GLU A 408 13.69 9.30 20.21
C GLU A 408 14.49 8.48 21.23
N LYS A 409 14.06 8.54 22.49
CA LYS A 409 14.68 7.81 23.59
C LYS A 409 13.88 6.57 23.96
N HIS A 410 14.55 5.43 23.99
CA HIS A 410 13.98 4.13 24.37
C HIS A 410 14.76 3.53 25.52
N ARG A 411 14.08 3.07 26.56
CA ARG A 411 14.71 2.38 27.68
C ARG A 411 14.91 0.91 27.32
N ILE A 412 16.10 0.37 27.57
CA ILE A 412 16.42 -1.06 27.47
C ILE A 412 16.68 -1.59 28.88
N SER A 413 15.88 -2.57 29.28
CA SER A 413 15.95 -3.17 30.61
C SER A 413 16.80 -4.44 30.60
N THR A 414 17.32 -4.83 31.75
CA THR A 414 18.04 -6.09 31.95
C THR A 414 17.24 -7.28 31.42
N GLY A 415 17.89 -8.15 30.65
CA GLY A 415 17.25 -9.33 30.05
C GLY A 415 16.33 -9.03 28.85
N GLU A 416 16.29 -7.78 28.36
CA GLU A 416 15.52 -7.39 27.19
C GLU A 416 16.44 -7.19 25.97
N LYS A 417 16.72 -8.26 25.22
CA LYS A 417 17.52 -8.17 23.99
C LYS A 417 16.82 -7.30 22.97
N CYS A 418 17.55 -6.30 22.45
CA CYS A 418 17.02 -5.31 21.53
C CYS A 418 17.82 -5.30 20.23
N THR A 419 17.16 -5.43 19.08
CA THR A 419 17.79 -5.28 17.76
C THR A 419 17.20 -4.07 17.05
N VAL A 420 18.07 -3.16 16.61
CA VAL A 420 17.72 -1.99 15.81
C VAL A 420 18.12 -2.23 14.37
N SER A 421 17.19 -2.07 13.47
CA SER A 421 17.40 -2.10 12.03
C SER A 421 16.65 -0.96 11.36
N CYS A 422 16.95 -0.71 10.09
CA CYS A 422 16.33 0.37 9.34
C CYS A 422 16.05 -0.09 7.92
N LYS A 423 14.85 0.18 7.41
CA LYS A 423 14.51 0.04 5.99
C LYS A 423 14.41 1.42 5.37
N SER A 424 15.13 1.64 4.28
CA SER A 424 15.04 2.89 3.51
C SER A 424 14.06 2.69 2.35
N TYR A 425 13.30 3.73 2.02
CA TYR A 425 12.37 3.75 0.90
C TYR A 425 12.41 5.10 0.18
N TRP A 426 11.97 5.13 -1.09
CA TRP A 426 11.80 6.38 -1.81
C TRP A 426 10.41 6.96 -1.53
N GLN A 427 10.36 8.24 -1.16
CA GLN A 427 9.13 9.02 -1.08
C GLN A 427 9.03 9.92 -2.30
N PHE A 428 7.88 9.89 -2.97
CA PHE A 428 7.53 10.72 -4.12
C PHE A 428 6.60 11.84 -3.65
N GLU A 429 6.87 13.07 -4.04
CA GLU A 429 6.10 14.24 -3.62
C GLU A 429 5.98 15.21 -4.79
N MET A 430 4.74 15.52 -5.21
CA MET A 430 4.48 16.59 -6.17
C MET A 430 4.63 17.94 -5.48
N LYS A 431 5.24 18.88 -6.16
CA LYS A 431 5.45 20.24 -5.64
C LYS A 431 4.94 21.26 -6.63
N ASN A 432 4.43 22.38 -6.10
CA ASN A 432 4.01 23.51 -6.92
C ASN A 432 5.20 24.36 -7.36
N ASP A 433 6.30 24.38 -6.57
CA ASP A 433 7.50 25.16 -6.90
C ASP A 433 8.77 24.52 -6.31
N VAL A 434 9.92 24.80 -6.93
CA VAL A 434 11.25 24.41 -6.41
C VAL A 434 11.91 25.63 -5.77
N ASP A 435 12.41 25.46 -4.55
CA ASP A 435 13.31 26.43 -3.97
C ASP A 435 14.51 26.66 -4.93
N SER A 436 14.69 27.89 -5.38
CA SER A 436 15.73 28.24 -6.36
C SER A 436 17.14 27.95 -5.85
N LEU A 437 17.36 27.94 -4.55
CA LEU A 437 18.63 27.54 -3.90
C LEU A 437 18.83 26.03 -3.99
N GLU A 438 17.79 25.26 -3.78
CA GLU A 438 17.84 23.79 -3.86
C GLU A 438 18.12 23.33 -5.30
N GLN A 439 17.47 23.94 -6.28
CA GLN A 439 17.73 23.66 -7.69
C GLN A 439 19.18 23.97 -8.08
N LYS A 440 19.73 25.10 -7.65
CA LYS A 440 21.12 25.52 -7.98
C LYS A 440 22.17 24.64 -7.31
N SER A 441 21.89 24.07 -6.13
CA SER A 441 22.82 23.20 -5.40
C SER A 441 22.79 21.75 -5.87
N ALA A 442 21.76 21.33 -6.60
CA ALA A 442 21.65 19.98 -7.13
C ALA A 442 22.52 19.76 -8.37
N TYR A 443 23.04 18.53 -8.52
CA TYR A 443 23.74 18.14 -9.75
C TYR A 443 22.78 18.19 -10.95
N GLN A 444 23.09 19.02 -11.94
CA GLN A 444 22.29 19.17 -13.15
C GLN A 444 22.59 18.02 -14.12
N LEU A 445 21.70 17.05 -14.22
CA LEU A 445 21.88 15.91 -15.12
C LEU A 445 21.58 16.29 -16.56
N THR A 446 22.59 16.11 -17.43
CA THR A 446 22.46 16.35 -18.87
C THR A 446 22.30 15.03 -19.61
N PHE A 447 21.42 15.00 -20.62
CA PHE A 447 21.13 13.84 -21.45
C PHE A 447 20.73 14.29 -22.86
N LYS A 448 20.69 13.35 -23.80
CA LYS A 448 20.21 13.58 -25.16
C LYS A 448 18.71 13.30 -25.27
N ASN A 449 18.07 13.79 -26.32
CA ASN A 449 16.67 13.49 -26.59
C ASN A 449 16.44 11.98 -26.77
N GLU A 450 15.34 11.47 -26.23
CA GLU A 450 14.97 10.04 -26.23
C GLU A 450 15.90 9.09 -25.47
N ASP A 451 16.90 9.62 -24.75
CA ASP A 451 17.75 8.83 -23.87
C ASP A 451 16.94 8.23 -22.69
N SER A 452 17.53 7.21 -22.08
CA SER A 452 17.03 6.67 -20.80
C SER A 452 18.10 6.85 -19.72
N ILE A 453 17.68 7.37 -18.57
CA ILE A 453 18.56 7.47 -17.40
C ILE A 453 18.52 6.13 -16.65
N THR A 454 19.69 5.50 -16.50
CA THR A 454 19.81 4.20 -15.85
C THR A 454 20.07 4.31 -14.35
N GLN A 455 19.74 3.27 -13.60
CA GLN A 455 20.07 3.17 -12.16
C GLN A 455 21.57 3.37 -11.89
N LYS A 456 22.43 2.85 -12.79
CA LYS A 456 23.89 3.00 -12.67
C LYS A 456 24.31 4.46 -12.73
N MET A 457 23.78 5.23 -13.70
CA MET A 457 24.09 6.65 -13.82
C MET A 457 23.73 7.41 -12.55
N ILE A 458 22.55 7.19 -12.01
CA ILE A 458 22.08 7.83 -10.77
C ILE A 458 22.97 7.41 -9.57
N LYS A 459 23.30 6.13 -9.44
CA LYS A 459 24.21 5.65 -8.39
C LYS A 459 25.58 6.28 -8.47
N ASP A 460 26.13 6.43 -9.68
CA ASP A 460 27.47 7.03 -9.88
C ASP A 460 27.46 8.52 -9.51
N ILE A 461 26.41 9.26 -9.88
CA ILE A 461 26.26 10.68 -9.50
C ILE A 461 26.12 10.82 -7.97
N PHE A 462 25.37 9.94 -7.33
CA PHE A 462 25.18 9.97 -5.88
C PHE A 462 26.42 9.61 -5.05
N LYS A 463 27.51 9.14 -5.66
CA LYS A 463 28.79 8.95 -4.94
C LYS A 463 29.37 10.29 -4.46
N THR A 464 29.12 11.37 -5.19
CA THR A 464 29.71 12.70 -4.94
C THR A 464 28.67 13.80 -4.72
N ASN A 465 27.39 13.55 -4.95
CA ASN A 465 26.33 14.54 -4.85
C ASN A 465 25.19 14.02 -3.97
N ASP A 466 24.47 14.90 -3.28
CA ASP A 466 23.32 14.54 -2.45
C ASP A 466 21.98 14.74 -3.18
N SER A 467 21.98 15.57 -4.21
CA SER A 467 20.78 15.82 -5.01
C SER A 467 21.06 15.87 -6.49
N ILE A 468 20.07 15.42 -7.28
CA ILE A 468 20.09 15.43 -8.75
C ILE A 468 18.88 16.21 -9.22
N TYR A 469 19.09 17.14 -10.17
CA TYR A 469 18.02 17.83 -10.87
C TYR A 469 17.95 17.38 -12.33
N ILE A 470 16.77 17.02 -12.79
CA ILE A 470 16.49 16.55 -14.15
C ILE A 470 15.42 17.44 -14.74
N GLU A 471 15.71 18.14 -15.82
CA GLU A 471 14.74 18.97 -16.54
C GLU A 471 14.43 18.35 -17.91
N ILE A 472 13.16 17.98 -18.11
CA ILE A 472 12.65 17.34 -19.33
C ILE A 472 11.90 18.39 -20.13
N LYS A 473 12.30 18.58 -21.41
CA LYS A 473 11.73 19.53 -22.38
C LYS A 473 11.50 18.83 -23.71
N ASN A 474 10.76 19.43 -24.63
CA ASN A 474 10.52 18.85 -25.95
C ASN A 474 11.81 18.53 -26.72
N GLU A 475 12.82 19.38 -26.63
CA GLU A 475 14.11 19.18 -27.30
C GLU A 475 15.04 18.22 -26.54
N LYS A 476 14.70 17.89 -25.30
CA LYS A 476 15.43 17.00 -24.41
C LYS A 476 14.42 16.14 -23.64
N TRP A 477 13.70 15.29 -24.35
CA TRP A 477 12.73 14.40 -23.77
C TRP A 477 13.36 13.08 -23.36
N LEU A 478 12.87 12.50 -22.27
CA LEU A 478 13.26 11.19 -21.74
C LEU A 478 12.11 10.23 -21.81
N ASN A 479 12.32 9.06 -22.37
CA ASN A 479 11.33 7.98 -22.32
C ASN A 479 11.23 7.42 -20.89
N LYS A 480 12.40 7.17 -20.25
CA LYS A 480 12.45 6.48 -18.96
C LYS A 480 13.57 6.99 -18.06
N ILE A 481 13.25 7.19 -16.78
CA ILE A 481 14.21 7.44 -15.71
C ILE A 481 14.15 6.24 -14.76
N SER A 482 15.25 5.48 -14.67
CA SER A 482 15.33 4.34 -13.75
C SER A 482 16.09 4.74 -12.50
N ILE A 483 15.39 4.92 -11.38
CA ILE A 483 16.01 5.23 -10.08
C ILE A 483 16.46 3.94 -9.38
N PRO A 484 17.50 3.98 -8.53
CA PRO A 484 17.95 2.82 -7.78
C PRO A 484 16.81 2.22 -6.94
N LYS A 485 16.75 0.89 -6.87
CA LYS A 485 15.73 0.18 -6.10
C LYS A 485 15.70 0.60 -4.63
N LEU A 486 16.87 0.73 -4.02
CA LEU A 486 17.02 1.20 -2.66
C LEU A 486 17.56 2.61 -2.64
N PRO A 487 16.95 3.49 -1.84
CA PRO A 487 17.47 4.83 -1.67
C PRO A 487 18.78 4.80 -0.90
N LEU A 488 19.72 5.63 -1.35
CA LEU A 488 20.87 5.98 -0.56
C LEU A 488 20.43 7.05 0.45
N SER A 489 20.81 6.91 1.72
CA SER A 489 20.38 7.84 2.79
C SER A 489 20.67 9.29 2.43
N ASN A 490 19.73 10.17 2.68
CA ASN A 490 19.77 11.61 2.42
C ASN A 490 19.86 12.02 0.95
N LYS A 491 19.64 11.10 -0.01
CA LYS A 491 19.67 11.43 -1.44
C LYS A 491 18.31 11.89 -1.94
N LYS A 492 18.34 12.76 -2.97
CA LYS A 492 17.16 13.40 -3.52
C LYS A 492 17.26 13.52 -5.04
N ILE A 493 16.15 13.27 -5.73
CA ILE A 493 16.02 13.48 -7.17
C ILE A 493 14.86 14.45 -7.37
N ILE A 494 15.09 15.52 -8.14
CA ILE A 494 14.08 16.51 -8.51
C ILE A 494 13.89 16.39 -10.01
N VAL A 495 12.67 16.13 -10.46
CA VAL A 495 12.34 16.02 -11.88
C VAL A 495 11.30 17.06 -12.23
N LYS A 496 11.61 17.94 -13.19
CA LYS A 496 10.69 18.91 -13.75
C LYS A 496 10.41 18.57 -15.21
N SER A 497 9.16 18.51 -15.60
CA SER A 497 8.78 18.28 -17.00
C SER A 497 7.98 19.44 -17.56
N THR A 498 8.40 19.93 -18.74
CA THR A 498 7.65 20.85 -19.59
C THR A 498 7.47 20.27 -21.00
N ALA A 499 7.81 18.99 -21.18
CA ALA A 499 7.64 18.29 -22.45
C ALA A 499 6.17 17.91 -22.69
N ASP A 500 5.73 17.95 -23.93
CA ASP A 500 4.37 17.55 -24.32
C ASP A 500 4.15 16.04 -24.27
N ARG A 501 5.26 15.26 -24.22
CA ARG A 501 5.25 13.80 -24.09
C ARG A 501 5.51 13.40 -22.65
N ASN A 502 4.77 12.40 -22.19
CA ASN A 502 4.96 11.83 -20.86
C ASN A 502 6.26 11.04 -20.77
N SER A 503 6.90 11.07 -19.62
CA SER A 503 8.08 10.26 -19.28
C SER A 503 7.75 9.30 -18.14
N SER A 504 8.35 8.12 -18.13
CA SER A 504 8.18 7.16 -17.02
C SER A 504 9.37 7.24 -16.05
N ILE A 505 9.08 7.32 -14.77
CA ILE A 505 10.07 7.19 -13.70
C ILE A 505 9.88 5.83 -13.05
N VAL A 506 10.87 4.97 -13.16
CA VAL A 506 10.83 3.60 -12.64
C VAL A 506 11.84 3.46 -11.53
N GLY A 507 11.39 3.16 -10.32
CA GLY A 507 12.30 3.04 -9.19
C GLY A 507 11.75 2.20 -8.06
N GLY A 508 12.56 1.28 -7.57
CA GLY A 508 12.12 0.34 -6.57
C GLY A 508 10.94 -0.47 -7.09
N TYR A 509 9.79 -0.19 -6.55
CA TYR A 509 8.53 -0.85 -6.87
C TYR A 509 7.56 0.06 -7.64
N TYR A 510 8.00 1.22 -8.12
CA TYR A 510 7.12 2.25 -8.66
C TYR A 510 7.41 2.54 -10.13
N THR A 511 6.34 2.74 -10.89
CA THR A 511 6.38 3.45 -12.16
C THR A 511 5.51 4.69 -12.02
N TYR A 512 6.12 5.86 -12.10
CA TYR A 512 5.44 7.15 -12.09
C TYR A 512 5.47 7.75 -13.49
N ILE A 513 4.33 8.27 -13.94
CA ILE A 513 4.25 8.98 -15.22
C ILE A 513 4.30 10.49 -14.94
N ILE A 514 5.38 11.12 -15.32
CA ILE A 514 5.52 12.57 -15.23
C ILE A 514 5.00 13.22 -16.52
N LYS A 515 4.15 14.23 -16.36
CA LYS A 515 3.46 14.94 -17.44
C LYS A 515 4.01 16.36 -17.59
N SER A 516 3.59 17.05 -18.65
CA SER A 516 3.89 18.47 -18.82
C SER A 516 3.35 19.31 -17.67
N GLY A 517 4.18 20.17 -17.11
CA GLY A 517 3.86 20.99 -15.93
C GLY A 517 4.22 20.34 -14.59
N ASP A 518 4.52 19.05 -14.55
CA ASP A 518 4.82 18.34 -13.32
C ASP A 518 6.20 18.70 -12.75
N LEU A 519 6.22 18.80 -11.42
CA LEU A 519 7.43 18.93 -10.62
C LEU A 519 7.40 17.88 -9.51
N LEU A 520 8.24 16.87 -9.66
CA LEU A 520 8.29 15.72 -8.74
C LEU A 520 9.59 15.74 -7.93
N THR A 521 9.46 15.62 -6.62
CA THR A 521 10.60 15.38 -5.72
C THR A 521 10.56 13.95 -5.20
N ILE A 522 11.68 13.24 -5.36
CA ILE A 522 11.85 11.87 -4.91
C ILE A 522 12.94 11.88 -3.83
N SER A 523 12.56 11.61 -2.58
CA SER A 523 13.46 11.71 -1.43
C SER A 523 13.64 10.36 -0.76
N ALA A 524 14.87 10.07 -0.32
CA ALA A 524 15.14 8.91 0.52
C ALA A 524 14.58 9.13 1.93
N LYS A 525 13.79 8.19 2.41
CA LYS A 525 13.26 8.16 3.77
C LYS A 525 13.67 6.86 4.45
N GLN A 526 13.65 6.86 5.77
CA GLN A 526 14.03 5.70 6.58
C GLN A 526 12.89 5.33 7.51
N ASN A 527 12.55 4.05 7.55
CA ASN A 527 11.67 3.47 8.52
C ASN A 527 12.48 2.64 9.51
N TRP A 528 12.47 3.03 10.78
CA TRP A 528 13.21 2.38 11.84
C TRP A 528 12.39 1.26 12.48
N SER A 529 13.03 0.13 12.75
CA SER A 529 12.44 -0.98 13.49
C SER A 529 13.25 -1.27 14.74
N ILE A 530 12.57 -1.38 15.87
CA ILE A 530 13.15 -1.79 17.16
C ILE A 530 12.42 -3.04 17.60
N ASP A 531 13.09 -4.19 17.48
CA ASP A 531 12.56 -5.49 17.94
C ASP A 531 13.12 -5.81 19.32
N LYS A 532 12.23 -5.96 20.30
CA LYS A 532 12.58 -6.25 21.69
C LYS A 532 12.06 -7.62 22.08
N LYS A 533 12.97 -8.51 22.53
CA LYS A 533 12.65 -9.86 23.02
C LYS A 533 13.13 -10.03 24.44
N LYS A 534 12.23 -10.44 25.34
CA LYS A 534 12.64 -10.88 26.69
C LYS A 534 13.44 -12.17 26.57
N LEU A 535 14.63 -12.19 27.15
CA LEU A 535 15.39 -13.41 27.35
C LEU A 535 14.67 -14.25 28.42
N LYS A 536 14.39 -15.51 28.11
CA LYS A 536 13.80 -16.47 29.06
C LYS A 536 14.79 -16.85 30.12
#